data_52cc13de74d375f07da4280c45d1baa6
#
_entry.id   52cc13de74d375f07da4280c45d1baa6
#
_cell.length_a   1.000
_cell.length_b   1.000
_cell.length_c   1.000
_cell.angle_alpha   90.00
_cell.angle_beta   90.00
_cell.angle_gamma   90.00
#
_symmetry.space_group_name_H-M   'P 1'
#
loop_
_entity.id
_entity.type
_entity.pdbx_description
1 polymer ?
#
loop_
_entity_poly.entity_id
_entity_poly.type
_entity_poly.pdbx_seq_one_letter_code
_entity_poly.pdbx_strand_id
1 'polypeptide(L)'
;MIIHWQYKPWKHFEVRDFLTSEELTEARTYFDTLSMPDGVTGDTERKRNRHTLHILPEMPKDSFTAKVVERFKELCSIVSTYSDEEDDIQLEYDRMYPGWSWHIHQDDSVKKLSFIVHISEKGHGTKLYHREDGMGFKREVTWSPGGGGGFICKEGTYHSWDTKKDDTIRKTILITKLQKRKIVVENER
;
A
#
# COMPACT_ATOMS: atom_id res chain seq x y z
N MET A 1 9.44 14.56 5.07
CA MET A 1 9.32 13.49 4.04
C MET A 1 10.46 13.61 3.05
N ILE A 2 11.24 12.54 2.82
CA ILE A 2 12.38 12.48 1.90
C ILE A 2 12.08 11.38 0.88
N ILE A 3 12.17 11.68 -0.41
CA ILE A 3 11.81 10.76 -1.50
C ILE A 3 13.08 10.37 -2.27
N HIS A 4 13.30 9.06 -2.41
CA HIS A 4 14.40 8.48 -3.16
C HIS A 4 13.87 7.71 -4.36
N TRP A 5 14.12 8.18 -5.58
CA TRP A 5 13.77 7.48 -6.79
C TRP A 5 14.72 6.34 -7.11
N GLN A 6 14.16 5.23 -7.55
CA GLN A 6 14.84 4.03 -7.99
C GLN A 6 14.33 3.63 -9.38
N TYR A 7 15.20 3.04 -10.19
CA TYR A 7 14.89 2.74 -11.60
C TYR A 7 14.98 1.27 -11.96
N LYS A 8 15.38 0.42 -11.03
CA LYS A 8 15.48 -1.04 -11.23
C LYS A 8 14.72 -1.79 -10.14
N PRO A 9 13.97 -2.84 -10.48
CA PRO A 9 13.74 -3.42 -11.81
C PRO A 9 12.93 -2.52 -12.74
N TRP A 10 12.14 -1.57 -12.21
CA TRP A 10 11.38 -0.53 -12.88
C TRP A 10 11.29 0.70 -11.97
N LYS A 11 10.76 1.82 -12.48
CA LYS A 11 10.72 3.08 -11.73
C LYS A 11 9.78 2.99 -10.54
N HIS A 12 10.33 3.14 -9.35
CA HIS A 12 9.61 3.20 -8.07
C HIS A 12 10.28 4.23 -7.16
N PHE A 13 9.70 4.47 -5.99
CA PHE A 13 10.27 5.40 -5.01
C PHE A 13 10.19 4.81 -3.59
N GLU A 14 11.16 5.18 -2.78
CA GLU A 14 11.20 4.91 -1.34
C GLU A 14 11.07 6.24 -0.61
N VAL A 15 10.26 6.28 0.44
CA VAL A 15 10.00 7.48 1.24
C VAL A 15 10.46 7.23 2.66
N ARG A 16 11.22 8.18 3.20
CA ARG A 16 11.51 8.27 4.64
C ARG A 16 10.68 9.40 5.23
N ASP A 17 10.32 9.23 6.51
CA ASP A 17 9.58 10.23 7.27
C ASP A 17 8.27 10.66 6.58
N PHE A 18 7.53 9.67 6.05
CA PHE A 18 6.16 9.89 5.59
C PHE A 18 5.24 10.20 6.78
N LEU A 19 5.40 9.46 7.88
CA LEU A 19 4.82 9.78 9.19
C LEU A 19 5.92 10.33 10.10
N THR A 20 5.60 11.34 10.90
CA THR A 20 6.48 11.77 12.00
C THR A 20 6.57 10.69 13.09
N SER A 21 7.48 10.82 14.03
CA SER A 21 7.60 9.87 15.16
C SER A 21 6.33 9.81 16.00
N GLU A 22 5.67 10.96 16.20
CA GLU A 22 4.41 11.08 16.92
C GLU A 22 3.28 10.39 16.15
N GLU A 23 3.16 10.64 14.84
CA GLU A 23 2.16 10.02 13.98
C GLU A 23 2.39 8.50 13.84
N LEU A 24 3.64 8.03 13.81
CA LEU A 24 3.95 6.61 13.82
C LEU A 24 3.50 5.95 15.13
N THR A 25 3.68 6.64 16.26
CA THR A 25 3.19 6.16 17.56
C THR A 25 1.66 6.12 17.58
N GLU A 26 1.00 7.16 17.08
CA GLU A 26 -0.45 7.21 16.90
C GLU A 26 -0.92 6.05 16.01
N ALA A 27 -0.24 5.82 14.88
CA ALA A 27 -0.56 4.71 13.96
C ALA A 27 -0.49 3.34 14.65
N ARG A 28 0.54 3.09 15.44
CA ARG A 28 0.70 1.82 16.17
C ARG A 28 -0.43 1.59 17.16
N THR A 29 -0.76 2.62 17.94
CA THR A 29 -1.89 2.59 18.88
C THR A 29 -3.21 2.38 18.13
N TYR A 30 -3.42 3.10 17.03
CA TYR A 30 -4.60 2.96 16.19
C TYR A 30 -4.78 1.53 15.68
N PHE A 31 -3.70 0.91 15.17
CA PHE A 31 -3.74 -0.49 14.73
C PHE A 31 -4.19 -1.46 15.83
N ASP A 32 -3.87 -1.18 17.10
CA ASP A 32 -4.25 -2.05 18.21
C ASP A 32 -5.73 -1.92 18.58
N THR A 33 -6.36 -0.82 18.23
CA THR A 33 -7.80 -0.58 18.44
C THR A 33 -8.69 -1.06 17.28
N LEU A 34 -8.11 -1.29 16.09
CA LEU A 34 -8.88 -1.70 14.93
C LEU A 34 -9.46 -3.11 15.07
N SER A 35 -10.77 -3.22 14.91
CA SER A 35 -11.42 -4.49 14.63
C SER A 35 -11.21 -4.83 13.16
N MET A 36 -10.27 -5.71 12.89
CA MET A 36 -9.96 -6.15 11.53
C MET A 36 -10.63 -7.49 11.28
N PRO A 37 -11.56 -7.59 10.33
CA PRO A 37 -12.12 -8.86 9.95
C PRO A 37 -11.04 -9.76 9.35
N ASP A 38 -11.20 -11.08 9.50
CA ASP A 38 -10.37 -12.05 8.80
C ASP A 38 -10.42 -11.77 7.29
N GLY A 39 -9.27 -11.82 6.64
CA GLY A 39 -9.12 -11.40 5.24
C GLY A 39 -10.11 -12.04 4.29
N VAL A 40 -10.69 -11.24 3.43
CA VAL A 40 -11.78 -11.60 2.47
C VAL A 40 -11.27 -12.36 1.24
N THR A 41 -10.21 -13.11 1.32
CA THR A 41 -9.80 -13.97 0.20
C THR A 41 -10.38 -15.37 0.39
N GLY A 42 -10.97 -15.95 -0.66
CA GLY A 42 -11.69 -17.22 -0.63
C GLY A 42 -10.87 -18.46 -0.21
N ASP A 43 -9.63 -18.28 0.21
CA ASP A 43 -8.73 -19.32 0.68
C ASP A 43 -8.69 -19.31 2.22
N THR A 44 -9.16 -20.40 2.83
CA THR A 44 -9.29 -20.53 4.29
C THR A 44 -7.96 -20.49 5.04
N GLU A 45 -6.84 -20.90 4.44
CA GLU A 45 -5.51 -20.77 5.05
C GLU A 45 -5.02 -19.32 5.02
N ARG A 46 -5.31 -18.57 3.95
CA ARG A 46 -4.95 -17.17 3.82
C ARG A 46 -5.72 -16.26 4.80
N LYS A 47 -6.96 -16.59 5.12
CA LYS A 47 -7.79 -15.84 6.09
C LYS A 47 -7.21 -15.80 7.49
N ARG A 48 -6.49 -16.85 7.91
CA ARG A 48 -5.94 -16.94 9.27
C ARG A 48 -4.70 -16.05 9.49
N ASN A 49 -4.03 -15.66 8.42
CA ASN A 49 -2.71 -15.03 8.49
C ASN A 49 -2.67 -13.57 7.99
N ARG A 50 -3.78 -13.04 7.49
CA ARG A 50 -3.91 -11.62 7.10
C ARG A 50 -5.26 -11.08 7.55
N HIS A 51 -5.23 -9.99 8.30
CA HIS A 51 -6.41 -9.21 8.64
C HIS A 51 -6.33 -7.87 7.93
N THR A 52 -7.36 -7.49 7.21
CA THR A 52 -7.41 -6.26 6.43
C THR A 52 -8.68 -5.48 6.72
N LEU A 53 -8.52 -4.19 6.99
CA LEU A 53 -9.62 -3.23 7.03
C LEU A 53 -9.50 -2.29 5.81
N HIS A 54 -10.52 -2.30 4.97
CA HIS A 54 -10.62 -1.39 3.82
C HIS A 54 -11.36 -0.12 4.20
N ILE A 55 -10.77 1.03 3.86
CA ILE A 55 -11.43 2.34 3.94
C ILE A 55 -11.61 2.81 2.50
N LEU A 56 -12.83 2.69 2.00
CA LEU A 56 -13.18 3.12 0.66
C LEU A 56 -13.24 4.66 0.55
N PRO A 57 -13.14 5.23 -0.66
CA PRO A 57 -13.13 6.68 -0.85
C PRO A 57 -14.34 7.39 -0.24
N GLU A 58 -15.52 6.80 -0.35
CA GLU A 58 -16.80 7.32 0.16
C GLU A 58 -17.02 7.14 1.66
N MET A 59 -16.20 6.30 2.32
CA MET A 59 -16.38 6.05 3.75
C MET A 59 -15.91 7.24 4.59
N PRO A 60 -16.59 7.54 5.71
CA PRO A 60 -16.12 8.52 6.68
C PRO A 60 -14.72 8.16 7.18
N LYS A 61 -13.85 9.15 7.31
CA LYS A 61 -12.50 8.99 7.81
C LYS A 61 -12.39 9.61 9.20
N ASP A 62 -11.88 8.82 10.14
CA ASP A 62 -11.48 9.37 11.44
C ASP A 62 -10.29 10.35 11.30
N SER A 63 -9.91 10.97 12.40
CA SER A 63 -8.86 11.99 12.39
C SER A 63 -7.50 11.48 11.93
N PHE A 64 -7.13 10.24 12.31
CA PHE A 64 -5.86 9.64 11.90
C PHE A 64 -5.86 9.29 10.41
N THR A 65 -6.90 8.61 9.93
CA THR A 65 -7.06 8.26 8.52
C THR A 65 -7.07 9.50 7.64
N ALA A 66 -7.74 10.58 8.07
CA ALA A 66 -7.76 11.85 7.34
C ALA A 66 -6.34 12.47 7.20
N LYS A 67 -5.54 12.46 8.27
CA LYS A 67 -4.13 12.92 8.23
C LYS A 67 -3.31 12.09 7.23
N VAL A 68 -3.45 10.77 7.25
CA VAL A 68 -2.74 9.87 6.32
C VAL A 68 -3.11 10.19 4.87
N VAL A 69 -4.39 10.43 4.58
CA VAL A 69 -4.87 10.82 3.25
C VAL A 69 -4.26 12.14 2.79
N GLU A 70 -4.24 13.16 3.65
CA GLU A 70 -3.65 14.47 3.29
C GLU A 70 -2.14 14.36 3.00
N ARG A 71 -1.40 13.61 3.82
CA ARG A 71 0.03 13.34 3.52
C ARG A 71 0.22 12.59 2.20
N PHE A 72 -0.69 11.68 1.88
CA PHE A 72 -0.61 10.96 0.61
C PHE A 72 -0.92 11.87 -0.59
N LYS A 73 -1.84 12.83 -0.45
CA LYS A 73 -2.08 13.86 -1.47
C LYS A 73 -0.83 14.71 -1.71
N GLU A 74 -0.15 15.12 -0.62
CA GLU A 74 1.12 15.82 -0.72
C GLU A 74 2.17 14.97 -1.45
N LEU A 75 2.32 13.70 -1.11
CA LEU A 75 3.21 12.78 -1.81
C LEU A 75 2.84 12.68 -3.30
N CYS A 76 1.56 12.53 -3.64
CA CYS A 76 1.09 12.47 -5.02
C CYS A 76 1.48 13.71 -5.83
N SER A 77 1.40 14.91 -5.25
CA SER A 77 1.78 16.15 -5.93
C SER A 77 3.27 16.19 -6.31
N ILE A 78 4.11 15.44 -5.61
CA ILE A 78 5.56 15.36 -5.87
C ILE A 78 5.92 14.25 -6.85
N VAL A 79 5.29 13.07 -6.69
CA VAL A 79 5.72 11.85 -7.42
C VAL A 79 4.93 11.58 -8.68
N SER A 80 3.75 12.16 -8.83
CA SER A 80 2.81 11.92 -9.92
C SER A 80 2.60 13.19 -10.74
N THR A 81 2.69 13.07 -12.06
CA THR A 81 2.27 14.12 -12.99
C THR A 81 0.76 14.14 -13.21
N TYR A 82 0.04 13.24 -12.58
CA TYR A 82 -1.42 13.15 -12.68
C TYR A 82 -2.06 14.14 -11.71
N SER A 83 -2.47 15.29 -12.24
CA SER A 83 -3.12 16.40 -11.52
C SER A 83 -4.64 16.23 -11.41
N ASP A 84 -5.19 15.05 -11.72
CA ASP A 84 -6.64 14.87 -11.68
C ASP A 84 -7.11 14.92 -10.23
N GLU A 85 -7.68 16.08 -9.84
CA GLU A 85 -8.30 16.34 -8.53
C GLU A 85 -9.46 15.37 -8.22
N GLU A 86 -9.91 14.64 -9.24
CA GLU A 86 -11.05 13.74 -9.16
C GLU A 86 -10.70 12.29 -8.79
N ASP A 87 -9.43 11.95 -8.57
CA ASP A 87 -9.05 10.57 -8.25
C ASP A 87 -9.43 10.19 -6.82
N ASP A 88 -9.97 9.00 -6.68
CA ASP A 88 -10.34 8.44 -5.39
C ASP A 88 -9.12 7.87 -4.64
N ILE A 89 -9.09 8.01 -3.33
CA ILE A 89 -8.05 7.44 -2.47
C ILE A 89 -8.66 6.35 -1.60
N GLN A 90 -8.15 5.14 -1.73
CA GLN A 90 -8.48 3.99 -0.92
C GLN A 90 -7.34 3.67 0.03
N LEU A 91 -7.67 3.28 1.27
CA LEU A 91 -6.69 2.78 2.23
C LEU A 91 -7.03 1.35 2.61
N GLU A 92 -5.98 0.56 2.86
CA GLU A 92 -6.08 -0.77 3.45
C GLU A 92 -5.13 -0.83 4.65
N TYR A 93 -5.69 -1.07 5.83
CA TYR A 93 -4.91 -1.35 7.04
C TYR A 93 -4.69 -2.84 7.11
N ASP A 94 -3.43 -3.26 6.97
CA ASP A 94 -3.05 -4.66 6.93
C ASP A 94 -2.28 -5.10 8.17
N ARG A 95 -2.73 -6.21 8.75
CA ARG A 95 -2.02 -6.95 9.79
C ARG A 95 -1.72 -8.34 9.25
N MET A 96 -0.45 -8.62 8.98
CA MET A 96 0.01 -9.88 8.39
C MET A 96 0.85 -10.65 9.41
N TYR A 97 0.46 -11.89 9.62
CA TYR A 97 1.10 -12.78 10.58
C TYR A 97 2.29 -13.52 9.97
N PRO A 98 3.24 -14.01 10.78
CA PRO A 98 4.43 -14.71 10.31
C PRO A 98 4.11 -15.90 9.39
N GLY A 99 4.95 -16.08 8.37
CA GLY A 99 4.83 -17.18 7.42
C GLY A 99 3.82 -16.97 6.30
N TRP A 100 3.23 -15.76 6.20
CA TRP A 100 2.30 -15.45 5.13
C TRP A 100 3.00 -14.79 3.93
N SER A 101 2.52 -15.08 2.71
CA SER A 101 3.07 -14.51 1.48
C SER A 101 1.96 -14.20 0.47
N TRP A 102 2.20 -13.22 -0.38
CA TRP A 102 1.38 -12.93 -1.55
C TRP A 102 2.18 -13.24 -2.81
N HIS A 103 1.54 -13.89 -3.78
CA HIS A 103 2.20 -14.25 -5.04
C HIS A 103 2.64 -13.02 -5.83
N ILE A 104 3.54 -13.23 -6.79
CA ILE A 104 3.94 -12.18 -7.74
C ILE A 104 2.73 -11.81 -8.60
N HIS A 105 2.43 -10.53 -8.67
CA HIS A 105 1.33 -9.98 -9.45
C HIS A 105 1.65 -8.55 -9.87
N GLN A 106 0.84 -7.99 -10.73
CA GLN A 106 0.74 -6.56 -10.98
C GLN A 106 -0.61 -6.06 -10.48
N ASP A 107 -0.67 -4.79 -10.12
CA ASP A 107 -1.90 -4.16 -9.69
C ASP A 107 -2.93 -4.07 -10.83
N ASP A 108 -4.20 -4.00 -10.47
CA ASP A 108 -5.30 -3.76 -11.40
C ASP A 108 -5.13 -2.42 -12.12
N SER A 109 -5.58 -2.35 -13.37
CA SER A 109 -5.49 -1.18 -14.25
C SER A 109 -6.23 0.06 -13.74
N VAL A 110 -7.17 -0.10 -12.80
CA VAL A 110 -7.85 1.03 -12.14
C VAL A 110 -6.96 1.76 -11.12
N LYS A 111 -5.89 1.12 -10.64
CA LYS A 111 -4.92 1.72 -9.73
C LYS A 111 -3.94 2.58 -10.53
N LYS A 112 -3.77 3.83 -10.14
CA LYS A 112 -2.79 4.76 -10.73
C LYS A 112 -1.48 4.78 -9.97
N LEU A 113 -1.56 4.74 -8.64
CA LEU A 113 -0.40 4.77 -7.76
C LEU A 113 -0.69 3.96 -6.50
N SER A 114 0.26 3.11 -6.12
CA SER A 114 0.26 2.36 -4.86
C SER A 114 1.43 2.81 -3.99
N PHE A 115 1.15 3.02 -2.70
CA PHE A 115 2.16 3.36 -1.69
C PHE A 115 1.89 2.57 -0.41
N ILE A 116 2.92 1.91 0.10
CA ILE A 116 2.82 1.06 1.30
C ILE A 116 3.63 1.71 2.42
N VAL A 117 2.95 2.13 3.47
CA VAL A 117 3.57 2.70 4.69
C VAL A 117 3.89 1.58 5.67
N HIS A 118 5.09 1.58 6.21
CA HIS A 118 5.58 0.60 7.17
C HIS A 118 5.31 1.07 8.61
N ILE A 119 4.56 0.29 9.39
CA ILE A 119 4.14 0.66 10.75
C ILE A 119 4.89 -0.14 11.81
N SER A 120 5.09 -1.45 11.61
CA SER A 120 5.86 -2.28 12.54
C SER A 120 7.31 -1.79 12.67
N GLU A 121 7.92 -2.03 13.83
CA GLU A 121 9.33 -1.71 14.07
C GLU A 121 10.26 -2.43 13.10
N LYS A 122 9.96 -3.69 12.84
CA LYS A 122 10.69 -4.55 11.91
C LYS A 122 9.75 -5.19 10.92
N GLY A 123 10.28 -5.60 9.77
CA GLY A 123 9.52 -6.29 8.73
C GLY A 123 10.31 -6.40 7.44
N HIS A 124 9.65 -6.93 6.43
CA HIS A 124 10.15 -7.03 5.07
C HIS A 124 9.35 -6.11 4.15
N GLY A 125 10.05 -5.42 3.27
CA GLY A 125 9.45 -4.55 2.27
C GLY A 125 8.80 -5.32 1.13
N THR A 126 8.16 -4.57 0.24
CA THR A 126 7.63 -5.11 -1.01
C THR A 126 8.78 -5.55 -1.91
N LYS A 127 8.68 -6.75 -2.44
CA LYS A 127 9.62 -7.28 -3.43
C LYS A 127 9.16 -6.89 -4.82
N LEU A 128 10.07 -6.35 -5.62
CA LEU A 128 9.84 -5.85 -6.96
C LEU A 128 10.59 -6.73 -7.95
N TYR A 129 9.94 -7.13 -9.05
CA TYR A 129 10.47 -8.07 -10.02
C TYR A 129 10.48 -7.49 -11.43
N HIS A 130 11.46 -7.88 -12.21
CA HIS A 130 11.52 -7.51 -13.62
C HIS A 130 10.52 -8.31 -14.47
N ARG A 131 10.15 -9.51 -14.02
CA ARG A 131 9.27 -10.44 -14.74
C ARG A 131 8.28 -11.10 -13.79
N GLU A 132 7.13 -11.51 -14.36
CA GLU A 132 6.05 -12.18 -13.63
C GLU A 132 6.48 -13.52 -13.03
N ASP A 133 7.36 -14.26 -13.71
CA ASP A 133 7.88 -15.54 -13.25
C ASP A 133 8.91 -15.41 -12.09
N GLY A 134 9.20 -14.21 -11.65
CA GLY A 134 10.19 -13.92 -10.59
C GLY A 134 11.64 -14.07 -11.02
N MET A 135 11.89 -14.41 -12.29
CA MET A 135 13.24 -14.55 -12.83
C MET A 135 13.88 -13.19 -13.11
N GLY A 136 15.20 -13.16 -13.06
CA GLY A 136 15.98 -11.97 -13.33
C GLY A 136 16.18 -11.08 -12.11
N PHE A 137 16.34 -9.76 -12.35
CA PHE A 137 16.61 -8.80 -11.29
C PHE A 137 15.41 -8.62 -10.39
N LYS A 138 15.64 -8.71 -9.08
CA LYS A 138 14.66 -8.39 -8.04
C LYS A 138 15.25 -7.40 -7.03
N ARG A 139 14.40 -6.60 -6.43
CA ARG A 139 14.75 -5.68 -5.35
C ARG A 139 13.68 -5.77 -4.26
N GLU A 140 14.09 -5.60 -3.04
CA GLU A 140 13.19 -5.39 -1.92
C GLU A 140 13.23 -3.91 -1.52
N VAL A 141 12.07 -3.29 -1.35
CA VAL A 141 11.94 -1.94 -0.78
C VAL A 141 12.48 -1.97 0.64
N THR A 142 13.31 -1.01 0.98
CA THR A 142 13.90 -0.94 2.32
C THR A 142 12.82 -0.74 3.38
N TRP A 143 12.78 -1.63 4.38
CA TRP A 143 11.86 -1.45 5.50
C TRP A 143 12.28 -0.25 6.34
N SER A 144 11.39 0.70 6.50
CA SER A 144 11.61 1.93 7.26
C SER A 144 10.33 2.29 8.02
N PRO A 145 10.26 2.11 9.35
CA PRO A 145 9.08 2.49 10.13
C PRO A 145 8.73 3.98 9.94
N GLY A 146 7.46 4.27 9.69
CA GLY A 146 7.00 5.62 9.32
C GLY A 146 7.34 6.07 7.91
N GLY A 147 8.15 5.29 7.18
CA GLY A 147 8.41 5.46 5.75
C GLY A 147 7.69 4.40 4.92
N GLY A 148 8.15 4.16 3.70
CA GLY A 148 7.53 3.16 2.84
C GLY A 148 8.07 3.15 1.42
N GLY A 149 7.40 2.39 0.55
CA GLY A 149 7.70 2.34 -0.87
C GLY A 149 6.46 2.41 -1.73
N GLY A 150 6.60 3.01 -2.90
CA GLY A 150 5.50 3.16 -3.83
C GLY A 150 5.91 3.21 -5.28
N PHE A 151 4.92 3.10 -6.14
CA PHE A 151 5.12 3.08 -7.57
C PHE A 151 3.86 3.51 -8.33
N ILE A 152 4.07 3.99 -9.55
CA ILE A 152 3.00 4.24 -10.51
C ILE A 152 2.60 2.89 -11.09
N CYS A 153 1.33 2.52 -10.92
CA CYS A 153 0.79 1.25 -11.39
C CYS A 153 0.68 1.27 -12.92
N LYS A 154 1.33 0.31 -13.55
CA LYS A 154 1.30 0.10 -15.01
C LYS A 154 1.68 -1.32 -15.33
N GLU A 155 1.47 -1.73 -16.57
CA GLU A 155 1.93 -3.02 -17.07
C GLU A 155 3.42 -3.24 -16.79
N GLY A 156 3.77 -4.44 -16.33
CA GLY A 156 5.13 -4.85 -15.99
C GLY A 156 5.63 -4.43 -14.61
N THR A 157 4.80 -3.82 -13.76
CA THR A 157 5.16 -3.49 -12.35
C THR A 157 4.88 -4.67 -11.42
N TYR A 158 5.58 -5.79 -11.66
CA TYR A 158 5.39 -7.02 -10.88
C TYR A 158 5.96 -6.90 -9.47
N HIS A 159 5.17 -7.29 -8.49
CA HIS A 159 5.56 -7.22 -7.09
C HIS A 159 4.91 -8.32 -6.23
N SER A 160 5.49 -8.53 -5.07
CA SER A 160 4.97 -9.43 -4.04
C SER A 160 5.42 -8.97 -2.66
N TRP A 161 4.95 -9.65 -1.63
CA TRP A 161 5.51 -9.54 -0.29
C TRP A 161 5.39 -10.86 0.45
N ASP A 162 6.23 -11.05 1.45
CA ASP A 162 6.16 -12.19 2.36
C ASP A 162 6.54 -11.75 3.79
N THR A 163 6.11 -12.54 4.75
CA THR A 163 6.61 -12.54 6.12
C THR A 163 7.30 -13.86 6.37
N LYS A 164 8.50 -13.83 6.97
CA LYS A 164 9.18 -15.05 7.37
C LYS A 164 8.52 -15.67 8.60
N LYS A 165 8.74 -16.97 8.83
CA LYS A 165 8.17 -17.67 9.98
C LYS A 165 8.60 -17.08 11.33
N ASP A 166 9.80 -16.50 11.38
CA ASP A 166 10.38 -15.90 12.58
C ASP A 166 10.15 -14.39 12.72
N ASP A 167 9.33 -13.81 11.79
CA ASP A 167 9.01 -12.40 11.81
C ASP A 167 8.02 -12.05 12.93
N THR A 168 8.02 -10.80 13.30
CA THR A 168 6.92 -10.18 14.05
C THR A 168 5.74 -9.89 13.10
N ILE A 169 4.55 -9.62 13.68
CA ILE A 169 3.38 -9.20 12.90
C ILE A 169 3.75 -7.95 12.08
N ARG A 170 3.59 -8.05 10.77
CA ARG A 170 3.81 -6.95 9.84
C ARG A 170 2.54 -6.10 9.77
N LYS A 171 2.62 -4.85 10.22
CA LYS A 171 1.54 -3.86 10.10
C LYS A 171 1.90 -2.86 9.00
N THR A 172 1.00 -2.65 8.05
CA THR A 172 1.18 -1.68 6.96
C THR A 172 -0.12 -0.96 6.64
N ILE A 173 0.00 0.24 6.07
CA ILE A 173 -1.10 0.95 5.42
C ILE A 173 -0.79 0.96 3.94
N LEU A 174 -1.59 0.26 3.13
CA LEU A 174 -1.57 0.41 1.69
C LEU A 174 -2.49 1.56 1.31
N ILE A 175 -1.97 2.53 0.58
CA ILE A 175 -2.71 3.68 0.10
C ILE A 175 -2.67 3.64 -1.42
N THR A 176 -3.84 3.67 -2.04
CA THR A 176 -3.98 3.56 -3.49
C THR A 176 -4.73 4.75 -4.04
N LYS A 177 -4.16 5.38 -5.06
CA LYS A 177 -4.86 6.35 -5.90
C LYS A 177 -5.55 5.58 -7.02
N LEU A 178 -6.87 5.69 -7.09
CA LEU A 178 -7.71 5.00 -8.07
C LEU A 178 -8.15 5.95 -9.17
N GLN A 179 -8.26 5.45 -10.38
CA GLN A 179 -8.93 6.17 -11.46
C GLN A 179 -10.43 6.25 -11.16
N LYS A 180 -10.98 7.45 -11.11
CA LYS A 180 -12.43 7.63 -10.96
C LYS A 180 -13.15 7.02 -12.17
N ARG A 181 -14.07 6.13 -11.93
CA ARG A 181 -14.92 5.59 -12.99
C ARG A 181 -15.86 6.71 -13.48
N LYS A 182 -15.73 7.12 -14.74
CA LYS A 182 -16.77 7.95 -15.37
C LYS A 182 -18.03 7.08 -15.46
N ILE A 183 -19.04 7.39 -14.67
CA ILE A 183 -20.36 6.81 -14.83
C ILE A 183 -20.90 7.43 -16.12
N VAL A 184 -20.87 6.70 -17.22
CA VAL A 184 -21.59 7.07 -18.43
C VAL A 184 -23.06 6.78 -18.14
N VAL A 185 -23.81 7.82 -17.76
CA VAL A 185 -25.27 7.72 -17.73
C VAL A 185 -25.70 7.73 -19.20
N GLU A 186 -25.93 6.55 -19.76
CA GLU A 186 -26.66 6.44 -21.01
C GLU A 186 -28.08 6.94 -20.72
N ASN A 187 -28.35 8.19 -21.12
CA ASN A 187 -29.72 8.69 -21.22
C ASN A 187 -30.39 7.88 -22.32
N GLU A 188 -31.11 6.85 -21.96
CA GLU A 188 -32.08 6.22 -22.87
C GLU A 188 -33.07 7.31 -23.31
N ARG A 189 -33.03 7.63 -24.59
CA ARG A 189 -34.00 8.49 -25.28
C ARG A 189 -35.11 7.65 -25.87
#